data_be6571c5a249551b824a4568891b6f73
#
_entry.id   be6571c5a249551b824a4568891b6f73
#
_cell.length_a   1.000
_cell.length_b   1.000
_cell.length_c   1.000
_cell.angle_alpha   90.00
_cell.angle_beta   90.00
_cell.angle_gamma   90.00
#
_symmetry.space_group_name_H-M   'P 1'
#
loop_
_entity.id
_entity.type
_entity.pdbx_description
1 polymer ?
#
loop_
_entity_poly.entity_id
_entity_poly.type
_entity_poly.pdbx_seq_one_letter_code
_entity_poly.pdbx_strand_id
1 'polypeptide(L)'
;MVNPDSSVEQTRDVPAYALERICELARNGKVIYGGRRVELDIQENLQMSQEEVCQCIASLDPSHFRHSKLYPGRPKWMDVYCRAWAVDGQTHDLYIKLMLGQNVMTVTLCSFHWQR
;
A
#
# COMPACT_ATOMS: atom_id res chain seq x y z
N MET A 1 -28.94 -6.62 17.52
CA MET A 1 -28.40 -7.59 16.57
C MET A 1 -26.90 -7.34 16.38
N VAL A 2 -26.12 -8.36 16.52
CA VAL A 2 -24.68 -8.21 16.27
C VAL A 2 -24.46 -7.99 14.78
N ASN A 3 -23.72 -6.98 14.44
CA ASN A 3 -23.32 -6.76 13.06
C ASN A 3 -22.19 -7.76 12.72
N PRO A 4 -22.45 -8.77 11.88
CA PRO A 4 -21.44 -9.78 11.58
C PRO A 4 -20.20 -9.17 10.90
N ASP A 5 -20.37 -8.04 10.22
CA ASP A 5 -19.27 -7.41 9.49
C ASP A 5 -18.22 -6.80 10.39
N SER A 6 -18.55 -6.52 11.64
CA SER A 6 -17.60 -5.92 12.58
C SER A 6 -16.50 -6.88 13.02
N SER A 7 -16.71 -8.20 12.85
CA SER A 7 -15.76 -9.24 13.25
C SER A 7 -15.15 -10.00 12.08
N VAL A 8 -15.47 -9.62 10.85
CA VAL A 8 -15.05 -10.35 9.65
C VAL A 8 -14.33 -9.39 8.70
N GLU A 9 -13.21 -9.85 8.16
CA GLU A 9 -12.51 -9.11 7.10
C GLU A 9 -13.42 -9.02 5.88
N GLN A 10 -13.52 -7.81 5.32
CA GLN A 10 -14.29 -7.56 4.11
C GLN A 10 -13.34 -7.26 2.96
N THR A 11 -13.72 -7.66 1.76
CA THR A 11 -12.98 -7.32 0.52
C THR A 11 -13.95 -6.81 -0.53
N ARG A 12 -13.43 -5.98 -1.42
CA ARG A 12 -14.18 -5.52 -2.60
C ARG A 12 -13.24 -5.29 -3.76
N ASP A 13 -13.78 -5.25 -4.97
CA ASP A 13 -13.01 -5.20 -6.20
C ASP A 13 -12.80 -3.77 -6.73
N VAL A 14 -13.16 -2.77 -5.97
CA VAL A 14 -12.98 -1.37 -6.35
C VAL A 14 -12.06 -0.67 -5.36
N PRO A 15 -11.17 0.23 -5.84
CA PRO A 15 -10.30 0.97 -4.95
C PRO A 15 -11.09 1.89 -4.00
N ALA A 16 -10.61 2.01 -2.78
CA ALA A 16 -11.14 2.96 -1.82
C ALA A 16 -10.57 4.36 -2.07
N TYR A 17 -9.39 4.45 -2.68
CA TYR A 17 -8.68 5.71 -2.87
C TYR A 17 -8.33 5.90 -4.34
N ALA A 18 -8.44 7.16 -4.81
CA ALA A 18 -8.09 7.51 -6.18
C ALA A 18 -6.60 7.28 -6.43
N LEU A 19 -6.28 6.43 -7.40
CA LEU A 19 -4.90 6.10 -7.72
C LEU A 19 -4.09 7.33 -8.16
N GLU A 20 -4.71 8.25 -8.90
CA GLU A 20 -4.05 9.48 -9.31
C GLU A 20 -3.53 10.27 -8.12
N ARG A 21 -4.32 10.34 -7.05
CA ARG A 21 -3.92 11.05 -5.84
C ARG A 21 -2.78 10.35 -5.14
N ILE A 22 -2.83 9.01 -5.07
CA ILE A 22 -1.76 8.21 -4.47
C ILE A 22 -0.45 8.45 -5.22
N CYS A 23 -0.49 8.37 -6.54
CA CYS A 23 0.70 8.58 -7.36
C CYS A 23 1.25 10.01 -7.23
N GLU A 24 0.39 11.01 -7.20
CA GLU A 24 0.79 12.39 -7.01
C GLU A 24 1.50 12.61 -5.68
N LEU A 25 0.91 12.09 -4.61
CA LEU A 25 1.51 12.21 -3.28
C LEU A 25 2.86 11.50 -3.22
N ALA A 26 2.97 10.32 -3.81
CA ALA A 26 4.23 9.59 -3.84
C ALA A 26 5.31 10.35 -4.62
N ARG A 27 4.95 10.95 -5.76
CA ARG A 27 5.89 11.78 -6.51
C ARG A 27 6.42 12.95 -5.70
N ASN A 28 5.63 13.44 -4.76
CA ASN A 28 6.01 14.56 -3.89
C ASN A 28 6.63 14.09 -2.56
N GLY A 29 6.94 12.81 -2.43
CA GLY A 29 7.57 12.28 -1.24
C GLY A 29 6.63 12.14 -0.03
N LYS A 30 5.33 12.23 -0.24
CA LYS A 30 4.34 12.21 0.84
C LYS A 30 3.90 10.78 1.16
N VAL A 31 4.88 9.94 1.52
CA VAL A 31 4.65 8.54 1.89
C VAL A 31 5.21 8.32 3.29
N ILE A 32 4.40 7.73 4.16
CA ILE A 32 4.82 7.35 5.50
C ILE A 32 4.65 5.84 5.69
N TYR A 33 5.49 5.26 6.53
CA TYR A 33 5.42 3.84 6.86
C TYR A 33 4.49 3.67 8.07
N GLY A 34 3.47 2.83 7.91
CA GLY A 34 2.41 2.66 8.88
C GLY A 34 2.76 1.81 10.09
N GLY A 35 4.03 1.48 10.28
CA GLY A 35 4.49 0.72 11.42
C GLY A 35 5.90 0.20 11.23
N ARG A 36 6.45 -0.36 12.29
CA ARG A 36 7.81 -0.86 12.29
C ARG A 36 8.01 -2.05 11.34
N ARG A 37 6.98 -2.89 11.19
CA ARG A 37 7.09 -4.05 10.29
C ARG A 37 7.32 -3.63 8.85
N VAL A 38 6.58 -2.62 8.40
CA VAL A 38 6.74 -2.08 7.05
C VAL A 38 8.14 -1.51 6.88
N GLU A 39 8.59 -0.74 7.85
CA GLU A 39 9.92 -0.13 7.84
C GLU A 39 11.01 -1.20 7.72
N LEU A 40 10.93 -2.26 8.52
CA LEU A 40 11.91 -3.34 8.50
C LEU A 40 11.88 -4.11 7.17
N ASP A 41 10.69 -4.40 6.65
CA ASP A 41 10.57 -5.09 5.37
C ASP A 41 11.23 -4.29 4.24
N ILE A 42 11.07 -2.98 4.25
CA ILE A 42 11.67 -2.11 3.24
C ILE A 42 13.18 -1.98 3.43
N GLN A 43 13.62 -1.68 4.63
CA GLN A 43 15.03 -1.35 4.88
C GLN A 43 15.91 -2.59 4.91
N GLU A 44 15.46 -3.65 5.54
CA GLU A 44 16.29 -4.85 5.74
C GLU A 44 16.10 -5.90 4.66
N ASN A 45 14.86 -6.19 4.28
CA ASN A 45 14.60 -7.25 3.32
C ASN A 45 14.73 -6.79 1.87
N LEU A 46 14.13 -5.66 1.53
CA LEU A 46 14.15 -5.13 0.17
C LEU A 46 15.33 -4.20 -0.06
N GLN A 47 15.86 -3.59 1.00
CA GLN A 47 16.97 -2.63 0.93
C GLN A 47 16.66 -1.48 -0.04
N MET A 48 15.42 -0.97 0.05
CA MET A 48 14.96 0.15 -0.76
C MET A 48 15.01 1.45 0.03
N SER A 49 15.45 2.52 -0.62
CA SER A 49 15.40 3.86 -0.04
C SER A 49 13.99 4.42 -0.08
N GLN A 50 13.74 5.46 0.70
CA GLN A 50 12.45 6.17 0.68
C GLN A 50 12.13 6.67 -0.74
N GLU A 51 13.13 7.19 -1.45
CA GLU A 51 12.96 7.66 -2.81
C GLU A 51 12.52 6.55 -3.75
N GLU A 52 13.15 5.38 -3.66
CA GLU A 52 12.80 4.22 -4.48
C GLU A 52 11.38 3.73 -4.19
N VAL A 53 10.99 3.71 -2.92
CA VAL A 53 9.63 3.34 -2.54
C VAL A 53 8.63 4.32 -3.15
N CYS A 54 8.91 5.61 -3.07
CA CYS A 54 8.04 6.64 -3.65
C CYS A 54 7.94 6.50 -5.17
N GLN A 55 9.04 6.22 -5.86
CA GLN A 55 9.05 5.98 -7.30
C GLN A 55 8.20 4.76 -7.67
N CYS A 56 8.32 3.70 -6.90
CA CYS A 56 7.55 2.49 -7.11
C CYS A 56 6.04 2.76 -7.01
N ILE A 57 5.63 3.47 -5.97
CA ILE A 57 4.21 3.79 -5.76
C ILE A 57 3.72 4.79 -6.82
N ALA A 58 4.53 5.79 -7.15
CA ALA A 58 4.16 6.81 -8.14
C ALA A 58 3.91 6.24 -9.54
N SER A 59 4.47 5.08 -9.83
CA SER A 59 4.31 4.41 -11.12
C SER A 59 3.28 3.29 -11.13
N LEU A 60 2.50 3.15 -10.06
CA LEU A 60 1.38 2.20 -10.07
C LEU A 60 0.34 2.60 -11.11
N ASP A 61 -0.26 1.61 -11.74
CA ASP A 61 -1.38 1.80 -12.64
C ASP A 61 -2.56 0.87 -12.27
N PRO A 62 -3.73 1.05 -12.89
CA PRO A 62 -4.89 0.25 -12.53
C PRO A 62 -4.70 -1.25 -12.67
N SER A 63 -3.81 -1.71 -13.55
CA SER A 63 -3.57 -3.14 -13.74
C SER A 63 -2.92 -3.79 -12.52
N HIS A 64 -2.28 -3.01 -11.66
CA HIS A 64 -1.64 -3.51 -10.46
C HIS A 64 -2.62 -3.71 -9.29
N PHE A 65 -3.82 -3.13 -9.38
CA PHE A 65 -4.82 -3.24 -8.32
C PHE A 65 -5.32 -4.67 -8.19
N ARG A 66 -5.46 -5.14 -6.94
CA ARG A 66 -5.98 -6.48 -6.64
C ARG A 66 -7.34 -6.43 -5.96
N HIS A 67 -7.41 -5.76 -4.84
CA HIS A 67 -8.66 -5.63 -4.08
C HIS A 67 -8.46 -4.59 -2.99
N SER A 68 -9.57 -4.19 -2.37
CA SER A 68 -9.55 -3.37 -1.17
C SER A 68 -10.00 -4.21 0.02
N LYS A 69 -9.41 -3.99 1.18
CA LYS A 69 -9.70 -4.75 2.39
C LYS A 69 -10.11 -3.83 3.53
N LEU A 70 -11.09 -4.30 4.30
CA LEU A 70 -11.46 -3.66 5.55
C LEU A 70 -11.33 -4.70 6.67
N TYR A 71 -10.44 -4.43 7.62
CA TYR A 71 -10.18 -5.35 8.72
C TYR A 71 -11.12 -5.09 9.90
N PRO A 72 -11.48 -6.15 10.66
CA PRO A 72 -12.31 -5.98 11.85
C PRO A 72 -11.73 -4.96 12.80
N GLY A 73 -12.57 -4.06 13.29
CA GLY A 73 -12.17 -3.04 14.24
C GLY A 73 -11.38 -1.88 13.64
N ARG A 74 -11.16 -1.88 12.34
CA ARG A 74 -10.45 -0.80 11.66
C ARG A 74 -11.43 0.10 10.91
N PRO A 75 -11.27 1.43 10.99
CA PRO A 75 -12.23 2.34 10.37
C PRO A 75 -12.02 2.57 8.88
N LYS A 76 -10.85 2.20 8.34
CA LYS A 76 -10.48 2.54 6.96
C LYS A 76 -10.19 1.32 6.12
N TRP A 77 -10.62 1.39 4.88
CA TRP A 77 -10.23 0.44 3.85
C TRP A 77 -8.75 0.61 3.50
N MET A 78 -8.13 -0.48 3.08
CA MET A 78 -6.76 -0.50 2.60
C MET A 78 -6.75 -1.09 1.21
N ASP A 79 -6.15 -0.39 0.25
CA ASP A 79 -6.07 -0.85 -1.13
C ASP A 79 -4.81 -1.69 -1.31
N VAL A 80 -4.96 -2.83 -1.98
CA VAL A 80 -3.88 -3.77 -2.25
C VAL A 80 -3.50 -3.72 -3.72
N TYR A 81 -2.22 -3.49 -3.96
CA TYR A 81 -1.59 -3.52 -5.28
C TYR A 81 -0.48 -4.56 -5.29
N CYS A 82 -0.32 -5.23 -6.41
CA CYS A 82 0.80 -6.15 -6.63
C CYS A 82 1.48 -5.79 -7.93
N ARG A 83 2.82 -5.76 -7.91
CA ARG A 83 3.59 -5.43 -9.11
C ARG A 83 5.00 -5.96 -9.04
N ALA A 84 5.60 -6.17 -10.19
CA ALA A 84 7.02 -6.39 -10.31
C ALA A 84 7.75 -5.05 -10.26
N TRP A 85 8.89 -5.00 -9.60
CA TRP A 85 9.72 -3.80 -9.51
C TRP A 85 11.19 -4.18 -9.50
N ALA A 86 11.97 -3.55 -10.34
CA ALA A 86 13.41 -3.82 -10.44
C ALA A 86 14.20 -2.91 -9.50
N VAL A 87 15.08 -3.52 -8.71
CA VAL A 87 16.01 -2.82 -7.81
C VAL A 87 17.39 -3.43 -8.01
N ASP A 88 18.36 -2.61 -8.37
CA ASP A 88 19.76 -3.04 -8.55
C ASP A 88 19.90 -4.29 -9.44
N GLY A 89 19.13 -4.33 -10.52
CA GLY A 89 19.19 -5.42 -11.48
C GLY A 89 18.39 -6.66 -11.11
N GLN A 90 17.75 -6.66 -9.93
CA GLN A 90 16.87 -7.76 -9.51
C GLN A 90 15.42 -7.33 -9.56
N THR A 91 14.57 -8.23 -10.04
CA THR A 91 13.12 -7.98 -10.08
C THR A 91 12.46 -8.61 -8.88
N HIS A 92 11.71 -7.82 -8.15
CA HIS A 92 10.95 -8.26 -6.99
C HIS A 92 9.45 -8.21 -7.31
N ASP A 93 8.74 -9.27 -6.93
CA ASP A 93 7.28 -9.25 -6.97
C ASP A 93 6.79 -8.70 -5.63
N LEU A 94 6.19 -7.51 -5.67
CA LEU A 94 5.84 -6.78 -4.46
C LEU A 94 4.35 -6.86 -4.16
N TYR A 95 4.05 -6.98 -2.87
CA TYR A 95 2.72 -6.82 -2.29
C TYR A 95 2.70 -5.48 -1.55
N ILE A 96 1.79 -4.60 -1.97
CA ILE A 96 1.70 -3.24 -1.45
C ILE A 96 0.29 -3.01 -0.93
N LYS A 97 0.19 -2.67 0.35
CA LYS A 97 -1.10 -2.32 0.97
C LYS A 97 -1.00 -0.92 1.52
N LEU A 98 -1.93 -0.06 1.12
CA LEU A 98 -1.85 1.36 1.44
C LEU A 98 -3.22 1.98 1.70
N MET A 99 -3.19 3.13 2.34
CA MET A 99 -4.37 3.97 2.53
C MET A 99 -3.95 5.43 2.51
N LEU A 100 -4.90 6.33 2.29
CA LEU A 100 -4.65 7.76 2.46
C LEU A 100 -4.85 8.15 3.93
N GLY A 101 -4.02 9.05 4.41
CA GLY A 101 -4.14 9.62 5.75
C GLY A 101 -5.42 10.43 5.91
N GLN A 102 -5.74 10.83 7.15
CA GLN A 102 -7.01 11.50 7.47
C GLN A 102 -7.28 12.75 6.64
N ASN A 103 -6.23 13.51 6.31
CA ASN A 103 -6.37 14.75 5.54
C ASN A 103 -6.16 14.54 4.05
N VAL A 104 -6.06 13.31 3.59
CA VAL A 104 -5.77 12.97 2.19
C VAL A 104 -4.48 13.63 1.70
N MET A 105 -3.52 13.85 2.61
CA MET A 105 -2.27 14.54 2.33
C MET A 105 -1.05 13.63 2.34
N THR A 106 -1.22 12.38 2.76
CA THR A 106 -0.12 11.40 2.80
C THR A 106 -0.63 10.02 2.43
N VAL A 107 0.25 9.24 1.83
CA VAL A 107 0.02 7.81 1.63
C VAL A 107 0.63 7.09 2.82
N THR A 108 -0.17 6.27 3.50
CA THR A 108 0.32 5.41 4.57
C THR A 108 0.51 4.00 4.02
N LEU A 109 1.73 3.50 4.06
CA LEU A 109 2.03 2.12 3.70
C LEU A 109 1.74 1.20 4.88
N CYS A 110 0.82 0.27 4.67
CA CYS A 110 0.45 -0.72 5.68
C CYS A 110 1.18 -2.04 5.47
N SER A 111 1.60 -2.32 4.24
CA SER A 111 2.45 -3.46 3.88
C SER A 111 3.25 -3.09 2.63
N PHE A 112 4.49 -3.53 2.58
CA PHE A 112 5.36 -3.36 1.41
C PHE A 112 6.44 -4.43 1.50
N HIS A 113 6.21 -5.55 0.85
CA HIS A 113 7.09 -6.72 0.95
C HIS A 113 6.92 -7.61 -0.26
N TRP A 114 7.76 -8.66 -0.34
CA TRP A 114 7.59 -9.66 -1.39
C TRP A 114 6.23 -10.32 -1.29
N GLN A 115 5.64 -10.63 -2.43
CA GLN A 115 4.42 -11.44 -2.48
C GLN A 115 4.68 -12.81 -1.86
N ARG A 116 3.67 -13.30 -1.16
CA ARG A 116 3.74 -14.59 -0.47
C ARG A 116 2.79 -15.61 -1.08
#